data_0a631d211c740f8d1ee62d317a57bcb5
#
_entry.id   0a631d211c740f8d1ee62d317a57bcb5
#
_cell.length_a   1.000
_cell.length_b   1.000
_cell.length_c   1.000
_cell.angle_alpha   90.00
_cell.angle_beta   90.00
_cell.angle_gamma   90.00
#
_symmetry.space_group_name_H-M   'P 1'
#
loop_
_entity.id
_entity.type
_entity.pdbx_description
1 polymer ?
#
loop_
_entity_poly.entity_id
_entity_poly.type
_entity_poly.pdbx_seq_one_letter_code
_entity_poly.pdbx_strand_id
1 'polypeptide(L)'
;PEPNGYLHIGHAKAICLDFGLADEFGGRTNLRFDDTNPEKEETEYVESIKADVNWLGFHWDGLFYASDYFDQLYEWAIKLIKDGKAYVDDLSAEEIRKHRGTLTEPGKESPYRNRPVEENLDLFGRMRAGEFPDGSRVLRAKIDMASPNVNMRDPVMYRILHAEHHRTGSKWPIYPMYDFAHGQSDSIERVTHSMCTLEFADHQPLYNWFIEQLGIFPSKQIEFDRLSLTYTMMSKRKLRQLVDEGRVNGWDDPRMPTLSGMRRRGYTPEAIRNFVTAAGVSRTNGIVELAMLEHFVREDLNKRSLRVMAVLRPLKVVIDNYPDGQVEEMDAVNNPEDASAGTRKVPFSRVLYIEQDDFREDPPKGYFRLSLGREVRLRYGYFITAKSVVKNDRGEIVEVHCTYDPATRGGNAPDGRKVKSTIHWVSAAHAVDAEVRIYENLFSKENPNEVEEGQEFTANLNPKSIEVIRQAKLEPSLAKAAVGGRYQFERLGYFCVDLDSKPGKPVFNRTVALKDTWAKVERKQGKS
;
A
#
# COMPACT_ATOMS: atom_id res chain seq x y z
N PRO A 1 1.87 -0.47 -16.60
CA PRO A 1 1.21 0.63 -15.86
C PRO A 1 1.51 2.00 -16.46
N GLU A 2 0.58 2.97 -16.35
CA GLU A 2 0.85 4.37 -16.67
C GLU A 2 1.75 4.96 -15.57
N PRO A 3 2.91 5.58 -15.91
CA PRO A 3 3.85 6.10 -14.91
C PRO A 3 3.43 7.49 -14.40
N ASN A 4 2.24 7.58 -13.77
CA ASN A 4 1.59 8.80 -13.30
C ASN A 4 1.33 8.83 -11.78
N GLY A 5 2.02 7.99 -11.02
CA GLY A 5 1.93 7.91 -9.56
C GLY A 5 2.44 6.59 -9.01
N TYR A 6 2.55 6.53 -7.69
CA TYR A 6 3.01 5.35 -6.95
C TYR A 6 1.97 4.23 -7.01
N LEU A 7 2.45 2.98 -7.00
CA LEU A 7 1.59 1.80 -6.93
C LEU A 7 0.96 1.68 -5.53
N HIS A 8 -0.26 1.18 -5.49
CA HIS A 8 -0.98 0.86 -4.25
C HIS A 8 -1.34 -0.63 -4.20
N ILE A 9 -1.87 -1.10 -3.08
CA ILE A 9 -2.22 -2.51 -2.85
C ILE A 9 -3.12 -3.12 -3.95
N GLY A 10 -3.95 -2.33 -4.60
CA GLY A 10 -4.74 -2.79 -5.75
C GLY A 10 -3.89 -3.22 -6.94
N HIS A 11 -2.78 -2.52 -7.21
CA HIS A 11 -1.82 -2.90 -8.25
C HIS A 11 -1.04 -4.17 -7.85
N ALA A 12 -0.79 -4.39 -6.56
CA ALA A 12 -0.16 -5.62 -6.10
C ALA A 12 -1.00 -6.85 -6.48
N LYS A 13 -2.35 -6.75 -6.48
CA LYS A 13 -3.21 -7.84 -6.95
C LYS A 13 -2.98 -8.16 -8.42
N ALA A 14 -2.92 -7.15 -9.30
CA ALA A 14 -2.64 -7.35 -10.71
C ALA A 14 -1.24 -7.95 -10.92
N ILE A 15 -0.21 -7.38 -10.28
CA ILE A 15 1.16 -7.88 -10.35
C ILE A 15 1.25 -9.34 -9.91
N CYS A 16 0.68 -9.69 -8.76
CA CYS A 16 0.70 -11.06 -8.26
C CYS A 16 -0.04 -12.03 -9.17
N LEU A 17 -1.12 -11.58 -9.83
CA LEU A 17 -1.87 -12.40 -10.77
C LEU A 17 -1.07 -12.64 -12.05
N ASP A 18 -0.54 -11.58 -12.66
CA ASP A 18 0.18 -11.65 -13.94
C ASP A 18 1.46 -12.49 -13.81
N PHE A 19 2.30 -12.17 -12.83
CA PHE A 19 3.53 -12.91 -12.57
C PHE A 19 3.26 -14.32 -12.03
N GLY A 20 2.29 -14.48 -11.13
CA GLY A 20 1.95 -15.76 -10.54
C GLY A 20 1.43 -16.77 -11.58
N LEU A 21 0.60 -16.33 -12.53
CA LEU A 21 0.15 -17.19 -13.62
C LEU A 21 1.30 -17.57 -14.57
N ALA A 22 2.17 -16.63 -14.90
CA ALA A 22 3.34 -16.93 -15.72
C ALA A 22 4.24 -17.95 -15.04
N ASP A 23 4.53 -17.79 -13.76
CA ASP A 23 5.34 -18.75 -12.99
C ASP A 23 4.69 -20.13 -12.93
N GLU A 24 3.37 -20.20 -12.68
CA GLU A 24 2.62 -21.46 -12.58
C GLU A 24 2.62 -22.25 -13.90
N PHE A 25 2.50 -21.56 -15.04
CA PHE A 25 2.41 -22.18 -16.37
C PHE A 25 3.71 -22.14 -17.18
N GLY A 26 4.83 -21.70 -16.59
CA GLY A 26 6.13 -21.57 -17.28
C GLY A 26 6.10 -20.53 -18.40
N GLY A 27 5.29 -19.49 -18.24
CA GLY A 27 5.16 -18.36 -19.15
C GLY A 27 6.19 -17.27 -18.92
N ARG A 28 5.96 -16.11 -19.54
CA ARG A 28 6.76 -14.89 -19.39
C ARG A 28 5.88 -13.73 -19.01
N THR A 29 6.42 -12.81 -18.21
CA THR A 29 5.74 -11.56 -17.84
C THR A 29 6.62 -10.37 -18.20
N ASN A 30 6.10 -9.47 -19.03
CA ASN A 30 6.75 -8.23 -19.38
C ASN A 30 6.27 -7.09 -18.45
N LEU A 31 7.16 -6.15 -18.17
CA LEU A 31 6.79 -4.86 -17.59
C LEU A 31 6.76 -3.82 -18.71
N ARG A 32 5.57 -3.36 -19.11
CA ARG A 32 5.41 -2.28 -20.07
C ARG A 32 4.85 -1.05 -19.42
N PHE A 33 5.52 0.07 -19.59
CA PHE A 33 5.00 1.39 -19.23
C PHE A 33 4.12 1.92 -20.36
N ASP A 34 2.89 2.28 -20.02
CA ASP A 34 1.97 2.94 -20.94
C ASP A 34 2.18 4.45 -20.85
N ASP A 35 3.21 4.90 -21.55
CA ASP A 35 3.69 6.28 -21.57
C ASP A 35 3.14 7.04 -22.80
N THR A 36 1.81 7.06 -22.93
CA THR A 36 1.10 7.75 -24.03
C THR A 36 0.61 9.16 -23.65
N ASN A 37 0.84 9.61 -22.42
CA ASN A 37 0.37 10.89 -21.91
C ASN A 37 1.49 11.73 -21.28
N PRO A 38 2.25 12.53 -22.08
CA PRO A 38 3.45 13.23 -21.63
C PRO A 38 3.24 14.24 -20.50
N GLU A 39 1.99 14.74 -20.30
CA GLU A 39 1.71 15.74 -19.26
C GLU A 39 1.68 15.17 -17.83
N LYS A 40 1.62 13.85 -17.68
CA LYS A 40 1.41 13.19 -16.39
C LYS A 40 2.50 12.22 -15.99
N GLU A 41 3.43 11.96 -16.90
CA GLU A 41 4.39 10.87 -16.78
C GLU A 41 5.75 11.41 -16.36
N GLU A 42 6.31 10.80 -15.30
CA GLU A 42 7.57 11.22 -14.72
C GLU A 42 8.50 10.02 -14.48
N THR A 43 9.79 10.23 -14.67
CA THR A 43 10.83 9.21 -14.45
C THR A 43 10.82 8.69 -13.02
N GLU A 44 10.47 9.50 -12.03
CA GLU A 44 10.34 9.10 -10.63
C GLU A 44 9.33 7.95 -10.48
N TYR A 45 8.18 8.04 -11.15
CA TYR A 45 7.15 7.00 -11.07
C TYR A 45 7.60 5.71 -11.76
N VAL A 46 8.35 5.81 -12.87
CA VAL A 46 8.95 4.63 -13.53
C VAL A 46 9.85 3.86 -12.57
N GLU A 47 10.77 4.56 -11.89
CA GLU A 47 11.70 3.93 -10.95
C GLU A 47 10.99 3.39 -9.70
N SER A 48 9.99 4.10 -9.18
CA SER A 48 9.17 3.61 -8.07
C SER A 48 8.43 2.32 -8.42
N ILE A 49 7.83 2.24 -9.62
CA ILE A 49 7.11 1.06 -10.08
C ILE A 49 8.06 -0.15 -10.20
N LYS A 50 9.24 0.04 -10.81
CA LYS A 50 10.28 -1.01 -10.89
C LYS A 50 10.69 -1.50 -9.50
N ALA A 51 10.94 -0.57 -8.58
CA ALA A 51 11.31 -0.88 -7.20
C ALA A 51 10.21 -1.67 -6.47
N ASP A 52 8.94 -1.35 -6.70
CA ASP A 52 7.80 -2.02 -6.08
C ASP A 52 7.59 -3.43 -6.63
N VAL A 53 7.72 -3.66 -7.95
CA VAL A 53 7.66 -4.99 -8.56
C VAL A 53 8.78 -5.89 -8.02
N ASN A 54 10.02 -5.38 -7.99
CA ASN A 54 11.16 -6.10 -7.43
C ASN A 54 10.98 -6.38 -5.93
N TRP A 55 10.46 -5.41 -5.17
CA TRP A 55 10.20 -5.59 -3.74
C TRP A 55 9.14 -6.67 -3.47
N LEU A 56 8.11 -6.77 -4.32
CA LEU A 56 7.14 -7.87 -4.25
C LEU A 56 7.75 -9.23 -4.58
N GLY A 57 9.01 -9.30 -5.03
CA GLY A 57 9.74 -10.53 -5.32
C GLY A 57 9.59 -11.01 -6.76
N PHE A 58 9.13 -10.16 -7.68
CA PHE A 58 8.94 -10.50 -9.08
C PHE A 58 10.02 -9.86 -9.97
N HIS A 59 10.34 -10.56 -11.06
CA HIS A 59 11.28 -10.12 -12.08
C HIS A 59 10.62 -10.27 -13.45
N TRP A 60 10.66 -9.22 -14.25
CA TRP A 60 10.11 -9.21 -15.61
C TRP A 60 11.11 -9.78 -16.62
N ASP A 61 10.58 -10.41 -17.66
CA ASP A 61 11.39 -10.94 -18.77
C ASP A 61 11.78 -9.84 -19.76
N GLY A 62 10.88 -8.91 -20.04
CA GLY A 62 11.10 -7.76 -20.91
C GLY A 62 10.64 -6.46 -20.27
N LEU A 63 11.36 -5.37 -20.57
CA LEU A 63 11.00 -4.01 -20.17
C LEU A 63 10.73 -3.20 -21.42
N PHE A 64 9.49 -2.70 -21.54
CA PHE A 64 9.02 -1.97 -22.72
C PHE A 64 8.30 -0.68 -22.34
N TYR A 65 8.15 0.17 -23.35
CA TYR A 65 7.39 1.42 -23.25
C TYR A 65 6.47 1.54 -24.47
N ALA A 66 5.27 2.06 -24.32
CA ALA A 66 4.37 2.33 -25.43
C ALA A 66 5.03 3.28 -26.45
N SER A 67 5.85 4.20 -25.96
CA SER A 67 6.63 5.13 -26.80
C SER A 67 7.68 4.45 -27.70
N ASP A 68 8.11 3.22 -27.40
CA ASP A 68 8.98 2.44 -28.28
C ASP A 68 8.28 2.08 -29.60
N TYR A 69 6.96 2.08 -29.60
CA TYR A 69 6.11 1.64 -30.71
C TYR A 69 5.42 2.79 -31.44
N PHE A 70 5.68 4.06 -31.11
CA PHE A 70 4.99 5.20 -31.71
C PHE A 70 5.10 5.26 -33.24
N ASP A 71 6.25 4.92 -33.80
CA ASP A 71 6.42 4.85 -35.25
C ASP A 71 5.53 3.76 -35.85
N GLN A 72 5.47 2.56 -35.27
CA GLN A 72 4.62 1.46 -35.74
C GLN A 72 3.13 1.74 -35.56
N LEU A 73 2.75 2.35 -34.43
CA LEU A 73 1.37 2.75 -34.18
C LEU A 73 0.90 3.79 -35.21
N TYR A 74 1.77 4.73 -35.58
CA TYR A 74 1.51 5.73 -36.61
C TYR A 74 1.26 5.06 -37.98
N GLU A 75 2.11 4.11 -38.38
CA GLU A 75 1.94 3.36 -39.64
C GLU A 75 0.63 2.55 -39.64
N TRP A 76 0.23 1.97 -38.53
CA TRP A 76 -1.05 1.28 -38.40
C TRP A 76 -2.25 2.24 -38.45
N ALA A 77 -2.13 3.42 -37.93
CA ALA A 77 -3.14 4.46 -38.09
C ALA A 77 -3.30 4.89 -39.56
N ILE A 78 -2.17 5.05 -40.30
CA ILE A 78 -2.18 5.29 -41.77
C ILE A 78 -2.87 4.13 -42.50
N LYS A 79 -2.60 2.90 -42.12
CA LYS A 79 -3.26 1.72 -42.72
C LYS A 79 -4.77 1.80 -42.54
N LEU A 80 -5.25 2.08 -41.34
CA LEU A 80 -6.70 2.21 -41.06
C LEU A 80 -7.33 3.37 -41.85
N ILE A 81 -6.64 4.48 -42.07
CA ILE A 81 -7.12 5.57 -42.94
C ILE A 81 -7.24 5.06 -44.40
N LYS A 82 -6.22 4.38 -44.94
CA LYS A 82 -6.21 3.83 -46.29
C LYS A 82 -7.33 2.81 -46.52
N ASP A 83 -7.64 2.02 -45.48
CA ASP A 83 -8.70 1.02 -45.49
C ASP A 83 -10.11 1.64 -45.27
N GLY A 84 -10.21 2.99 -45.15
CA GLY A 84 -11.46 3.71 -44.89
C GLY A 84 -12.04 3.46 -43.48
N LYS A 85 -11.21 3.03 -42.55
CA LYS A 85 -11.55 2.67 -41.16
C LYS A 85 -11.20 3.75 -40.15
N ALA A 86 -10.60 4.86 -40.57
CA ALA A 86 -10.32 6.02 -39.73
C ALA A 86 -10.44 7.32 -40.51
N TYR A 87 -10.72 8.41 -39.82
CA TYR A 87 -10.87 9.74 -40.41
C TYR A 87 -10.38 10.82 -39.43
N VAL A 88 -9.90 11.95 -39.99
CA VAL A 88 -9.57 13.13 -39.22
C VAL A 88 -10.84 13.93 -38.95
N ASP A 89 -11.07 14.26 -37.69
CA ASP A 89 -12.24 15.01 -37.24
C ASP A 89 -11.82 16.37 -36.70
N ASP A 90 -12.47 17.44 -37.17
CA ASP A 90 -12.18 18.82 -36.77
C ASP A 90 -13.12 19.29 -35.63
N LEU A 91 -13.97 18.39 -35.09
CA LEU A 91 -14.80 18.69 -33.93
C LEU A 91 -13.95 18.82 -32.67
N SER A 92 -14.29 19.79 -31.83
CA SER A 92 -13.72 19.93 -30.49
C SER A 92 -14.12 18.74 -29.58
N ALA A 93 -13.38 18.57 -28.50
CA ALA A 93 -13.67 17.51 -27.51
C ALA A 93 -15.10 17.60 -26.94
N GLU A 94 -15.65 18.82 -26.77
CA GLU A 94 -17.02 19.03 -26.30
C GLU A 94 -18.05 18.62 -27.38
N GLU A 95 -17.83 18.97 -28.63
CA GLU A 95 -18.69 18.58 -29.75
C GLU A 95 -18.67 17.08 -29.98
N ILE A 96 -17.48 16.44 -29.91
CA ILE A 96 -17.36 14.99 -30.00
C ILE A 96 -18.16 14.32 -28.88
N ARG A 97 -18.10 14.85 -27.63
CA ARG A 97 -18.90 14.34 -26.53
C ARG A 97 -20.40 14.44 -26.78
N LYS A 98 -20.87 15.56 -27.33
CA LYS A 98 -22.28 15.75 -27.72
C LYS A 98 -22.70 14.82 -28.85
N HIS A 99 -21.85 14.65 -29.87
CA HIS A 99 -22.10 13.74 -30.99
C HIS A 99 -22.12 12.28 -30.58
N ARG A 100 -21.30 11.89 -29.57
CA ARG A 100 -21.26 10.50 -29.07
C ARG A 100 -22.60 10.05 -28.47
N GLY A 101 -23.43 10.96 -27.99
CA GLY A 101 -24.70 10.64 -27.34
C GLY A 101 -24.52 10.10 -25.91
N THR A 102 -25.55 9.40 -25.43
CA THR A 102 -25.62 8.84 -24.08
C THR A 102 -25.80 7.31 -24.12
N LEU A 103 -25.90 6.66 -22.97
CA LEU A 103 -26.22 5.22 -22.91
C LEU A 103 -27.60 4.89 -23.46
N THR A 104 -28.53 5.84 -23.43
CA THR A 104 -29.92 5.70 -23.88
C THR A 104 -30.22 6.34 -25.23
N GLU A 105 -29.30 7.19 -25.71
CA GLU A 105 -29.45 7.89 -27.00
C GLU A 105 -28.28 7.52 -27.92
N PRO A 106 -28.54 7.14 -29.19
CA PRO A 106 -27.46 6.85 -30.14
C PRO A 106 -26.66 8.11 -30.44
N GLY A 107 -25.41 7.90 -30.91
CA GLY A 107 -24.59 8.99 -31.38
C GLY A 107 -25.01 9.52 -32.73
N LYS A 108 -24.46 10.67 -33.08
CA LYS A 108 -24.64 11.34 -34.40
C LYS A 108 -23.30 11.33 -35.12
N GLU A 109 -23.33 11.06 -36.42
CA GLU A 109 -22.13 11.12 -37.24
C GLU A 109 -21.51 12.52 -37.24
N SER A 110 -20.19 12.60 -37.25
CA SER A 110 -19.49 13.85 -37.50
C SER A 110 -19.67 14.28 -38.96
N PRO A 111 -19.76 15.56 -39.26
CA PRO A 111 -19.77 16.08 -40.65
C PRO A 111 -18.47 15.70 -41.40
N TYR A 112 -17.42 15.39 -40.72
CA TYR A 112 -16.10 15.03 -41.28
C TYR A 112 -15.91 13.50 -41.48
N ARG A 113 -16.87 12.68 -41.04
CA ARG A 113 -16.79 11.22 -41.04
C ARG A 113 -16.57 10.61 -42.43
N ASN A 114 -17.11 11.25 -43.45
CA ASN A 114 -17.06 10.79 -44.84
C ASN A 114 -16.05 11.57 -45.71
N ARG A 115 -15.09 12.22 -45.08
CA ARG A 115 -13.96 12.88 -45.75
C ARG A 115 -13.16 11.86 -46.59
N PRO A 116 -12.74 12.24 -47.83
CA PRO A 116 -11.95 11.35 -48.70
C PRO A 116 -10.67 10.83 -48.03
N VAL A 117 -10.24 9.62 -48.41
CA VAL A 117 -9.04 8.97 -47.83
C VAL A 117 -7.81 9.84 -48.04
N GLU A 118 -7.64 10.40 -49.24
CA GLU A 118 -6.49 11.25 -49.59
C GLU A 118 -6.41 12.49 -48.71
N GLU A 119 -7.56 13.13 -48.44
CA GLU A 119 -7.63 14.30 -47.55
C GLU A 119 -7.31 13.93 -46.10
N ASN A 120 -7.82 12.77 -45.62
CA ASN A 120 -7.50 12.28 -44.29
C ASN A 120 -6.00 11.97 -44.13
N LEU A 121 -5.37 11.40 -45.15
CA LEU A 121 -3.93 11.14 -45.16
C LEU A 121 -3.11 12.43 -45.11
N ASP A 122 -3.47 13.43 -45.92
CA ASP A 122 -2.83 14.75 -45.90
C ASP A 122 -2.94 15.41 -44.52
N LEU A 123 -4.16 15.49 -43.99
CA LEU A 123 -4.41 16.10 -42.69
C LEU A 123 -3.69 15.37 -41.55
N PHE A 124 -3.68 14.04 -41.54
CA PHE A 124 -2.98 13.26 -40.51
C PHE A 124 -1.46 13.45 -40.61
N GLY A 125 -0.92 13.50 -41.84
CA GLY A 125 0.49 13.85 -42.06
C GLY A 125 0.85 15.24 -41.53
N ARG A 126 -0.01 16.23 -41.74
CA ARG A 126 0.17 17.60 -41.24
C ARG A 126 -0.02 17.70 -39.72
N MET A 127 -0.92 16.89 -39.12
CA MET A 127 -0.98 16.73 -37.66
C MET A 127 0.36 16.22 -37.11
N ARG A 128 0.95 15.21 -37.77
CA ARG A 128 2.27 14.67 -37.42
C ARG A 128 3.41 15.67 -37.61
N ALA A 129 3.29 16.59 -38.56
CA ALA A 129 4.24 17.67 -38.79
C ALA A 129 4.10 18.82 -37.78
N GLY A 130 3.07 18.80 -36.90
CA GLY A 130 2.84 19.84 -35.90
C GLY A 130 2.26 21.14 -36.45
N GLU A 131 1.58 21.09 -37.62
CA GLU A 131 1.04 22.29 -38.27
C GLU A 131 -0.23 22.82 -37.59
N PHE A 132 -0.87 22.05 -36.71
CA PHE A 132 -2.15 22.39 -36.11
C PHE A 132 -2.04 22.56 -34.59
N PRO A 133 -2.80 23.51 -34.00
CA PRO A 133 -2.78 23.71 -32.55
C PRO A 133 -3.44 22.55 -31.81
N ASP A 134 -3.14 22.44 -30.51
CA ASP A 134 -3.72 21.45 -29.61
C ASP A 134 -5.25 21.50 -29.61
N GLY A 135 -5.86 20.31 -29.59
CA GLY A 135 -7.31 20.18 -29.54
C GLY A 135 -8.08 20.57 -30.80
N SER A 136 -7.38 21.05 -31.89
CA SER A 136 -8.05 21.47 -33.13
C SER A 136 -8.50 20.30 -34.01
N ARG A 137 -7.84 19.15 -33.91
CA ARG A 137 -8.12 17.94 -34.68
C ARG A 137 -7.78 16.69 -33.90
N VAL A 138 -8.50 15.62 -34.21
CA VAL A 138 -8.21 14.27 -33.72
C VAL A 138 -8.33 13.26 -34.86
N LEU A 139 -7.66 12.12 -34.74
CA LEU A 139 -7.94 10.95 -35.59
C LEU A 139 -8.96 10.07 -34.86
N ARG A 140 -10.02 9.66 -35.55
CA ARG A 140 -11.05 8.77 -34.99
C ARG A 140 -11.16 7.48 -35.81
N ALA A 141 -11.42 6.37 -35.13
CA ALA A 141 -11.83 5.15 -35.80
C ALA A 141 -13.25 5.32 -36.36
N LYS A 142 -13.52 4.72 -37.53
CA LYS A 142 -14.82 4.73 -38.19
C LYS A 142 -15.50 3.39 -37.96
N ILE A 143 -16.37 3.33 -36.95
CA ILE A 143 -17.02 2.08 -36.51
C ILE A 143 -18.56 2.19 -36.63
N ASP A 144 -19.23 2.51 -35.52
CA ASP A 144 -20.70 2.59 -35.50
C ASP A 144 -21.20 3.61 -34.45
N MET A 145 -21.72 4.72 -34.91
CA MET A 145 -22.24 5.76 -34.03
C MET A 145 -23.56 5.38 -33.35
N ALA A 146 -24.25 4.32 -33.80
CA ALA A 146 -25.45 3.80 -33.16
C ALA A 146 -25.19 2.65 -32.17
N SER A 147 -23.95 2.22 -32.00
CA SER A 147 -23.59 1.13 -31.09
C SER A 147 -24.12 1.37 -29.68
N PRO A 148 -24.68 0.37 -28.98
CA PRO A 148 -25.05 0.47 -27.59
C PRO A 148 -23.81 0.65 -26.69
N ASN A 149 -22.64 0.17 -27.11
CA ASN A 149 -21.37 0.42 -26.45
C ASN A 149 -20.78 1.75 -26.91
N VAL A 150 -20.73 2.73 -26.00
CA VAL A 150 -20.23 4.09 -26.29
C VAL A 150 -18.76 4.12 -26.73
N ASN A 151 -17.96 3.10 -26.34
CA ASN A 151 -16.56 2.98 -26.74
C ASN A 151 -16.41 2.60 -28.23
N MET A 152 -17.47 2.07 -28.85
CA MET A 152 -17.51 1.73 -30.28
C MET A 152 -18.04 2.86 -31.16
N ARG A 153 -18.42 4.01 -30.56
CA ARG A 153 -18.97 5.17 -31.29
C ARG A 153 -17.85 6.08 -31.79
N ASP A 154 -17.17 5.65 -32.82
CA ASP A 154 -16.06 6.35 -33.48
C ASP A 154 -15.05 6.93 -32.46
N PRO A 155 -14.35 6.09 -31.68
CA PRO A 155 -13.43 6.55 -30.61
C PRO A 155 -12.24 7.31 -31.18
N VAL A 156 -11.69 8.21 -30.37
CA VAL A 156 -10.46 8.94 -30.69
C VAL A 156 -9.27 7.98 -30.63
N MET A 157 -8.45 7.98 -31.67
CA MET A 157 -7.21 7.20 -31.78
C MET A 157 -5.97 8.05 -31.49
N TYR A 158 -5.91 9.28 -32.05
CA TYR A 158 -4.82 10.24 -31.84
C TYR A 158 -5.35 11.62 -31.51
N ARG A 159 -4.62 12.32 -30.68
CA ARG A 159 -4.81 13.75 -30.36
C ARG A 159 -3.56 14.55 -30.66
N ILE A 160 -3.73 15.85 -30.95
CA ILE A 160 -2.62 16.81 -31.05
C ILE A 160 -2.31 17.29 -29.62
N LEU A 161 -1.02 17.23 -29.23
CA LEU A 161 -0.54 17.71 -27.97
C LEU A 161 0.94 18.09 -28.09
N HIS A 162 1.24 19.39 -28.03
CA HIS A 162 2.60 19.90 -28.05
C HIS A 162 3.18 19.91 -26.62
N ALA A 163 3.67 18.76 -26.20
CA ALA A 163 4.29 18.57 -24.90
C ALA A 163 5.61 17.80 -25.04
N GLU A 164 6.53 18.03 -24.11
CA GLU A 164 7.78 17.28 -24.04
C GLU A 164 7.53 15.92 -23.36
N HIS A 165 7.82 14.85 -24.09
CA HIS A 165 7.69 13.51 -23.59
C HIS A 165 8.98 13.04 -22.91
N HIS A 166 8.91 12.40 -21.75
CA HIS A 166 10.05 12.00 -20.92
C HIS A 166 11.10 11.13 -21.63
N ARG A 167 10.74 10.44 -22.74
CA ARG A 167 11.67 9.60 -23.53
C ARG A 167 11.88 10.12 -24.95
N THR A 168 10.85 10.58 -25.62
CA THR A 168 10.93 10.98 -27.03
C THR A 168 11.14 12.48 -27.24
N GLY A 169 11.13 13.26 -26.15
CA GLY A 169 11.26 14.72 -26.21
C GLY A 169 10.15 15.34 -27.05
N SER A 170 10.49 16.29 -27.91
CA SER A 170 9.53 17.00 -28.78
C SER A 170 9.35 16.33 -30.16
N LYS A 171 9.76 15.06 -30.32
CA LYS A 171 9.65 14.34 -31.63
C LYS A 171 8.20 14.18 -32.10
N TRP A 172 7.26 14.06 -31.17
CA TRP A 172 5.87 13.75 -31.44
C TRP A 172 4.93 14.89 -31.00
N PRO A 173 4.29 15.60 -31.93
CA PRO A 173 3.21 16.58 -31.60
C PRO A 173 1.83 15.92 -31.57
N ILE A 174 1.72 14.61 -31.82
CA ILE A 174 0.51 13.80 -31.72
C ILE A 174 0.77 12.57 -30.87
N TYR A 175 -0.22 12.19 -30.08
CA TYR A 175 -0.11 11.03 -29.19
C TYR A 175 -1.28 10.07 -29.37
N PRO A 176 -1.01 8.75 -29.40
CA PRO A 176 -2.07 7.76 -29.45
C PRO A 176 -2.85 7.77 -28.13
N MET A 177 -4.14 7.49 -28.21
CA MET A 177 -4.96 7.23 -27.04
C MET A 177 -4.72 5.81 -26.54
N TYR A 178 -4.92 5.59 -25.23
CA TYR A 178 -4.74 4.29 -24.57
C TYR A 178 -5.43 3.15 -25.33
N ASP A 179 -6.72 3.30 -25.65
CA ASP A 179 -7.50 2.24 -26.33
C ASP A 179 -6.95 1.86 -27.72
N PHE A 180 -6.24 2.78 -28.36
CA PHE A 180 -5.54 2.46 -29.62
C PHE A 180 -4.17 1.84 -29.37
N ALA A 181 -3.40 2.33 -28.40
CA ALA A 181 -2.02 1.89 -28.18
C ALA A 181 -1.93 0.51 -27.51
N HIS A 182 -2.84 0.20 -26.56
CA HIS A 182 -2.73 -0.95 -25.67
C HIS A 182 -2.74 -2.29 -26.42
N GLY A 183 -3.80 -2.59 -27.18
CA GLY A 183 -3.92 -3.86 -27.90
C GLY A 183 -2.84 -4.07 -28.95
N GLN A 184 -2.40 -2.99 -29.61
CA GLN A 184 -1.33 -3.04 -30.60
C GLN A 184 0.03 -3.31 -29.94
N SER A 185 0.32 -2.69 -28.80
CA SER A 185 1.52 -2.98 -28.02
C SER A 185 1.56 -4.43 -27.54
N ASP A 186 0.43 -4.95 -27.04
CA ASP A 186 0.30 -6.37 -26.69
C ASP A 186 0.59 -7.29 -27.89
N SER A 187 0.07 -6.91 -29.05
CA SER A 187 0.30 -7.66 -30.30
C SER A 187 1.77 -7.64 -30.73
N ILE A 188 2.46 -6.50 -30.64
CA ILE A 188 3.89 -6.38 -30.96
C ILE A 188 4.72 -7.28 -30.05
N GLU A 189 4.44 -7.25 -28.76
CA GLU A 189 5.14 -8.05 -27.74
C GLU A 189 4.70 -9.52 -27.72
N ARG A 190 3.70 -9.89 -28.52
CA ARG A 190 3.10 -11.24 -28.58
C ARG A 190 2.55 -11.70 -27.23
N VAL A 191 1.96 -10.79 -26.48
CA VAL A 191 1.24 -11.09 -25.24
C VAL A 191 0.04 -11.97 -25.57
N THR A 192 -0.01 -13.19 -25.03
CA THR A 192 -1.10 -14.14 -25.28
C THR A 192 -2.32 -13.83 -24.40
N HIS A 193 -2.10 -13.42 -23.15
CA HIS A 193 -3.12 -13.13 -22.15
C HIS A 193 -2.86 -11.73 -21.57
N SER A 194 -3.69 -10.78 -21.98
CA SER A 194 -3.66 -9.40 -21.50
C SER A 194 -4.70 -9.24 -20.40
N MET A 195 -4.23 -9.14 -19.14
CA MET A 195 -5.13 -9.11 -18.00
C MET A 195 -5.35 -7.67 -17.50
N CYS A 196 -6.60 -7.30 -17.27
CA CYS A 196 -6.98 -5.98 -16.79
C CYS A 196 -8.16 -6.04 -15.80
N THR A 197 -8.48 -4.93 -15.17
CA THR A 197 -9.63 -4.88 -14.27
C THR A 197 -10.96 -4.78 -15.04
N LEU A 198 -12.07 -5.17 -14.39
CA LEU A 198 -13.43 -5.14 -14.95
C LEU A 198 -13.85 -3.76 -15.48
N GLU A 199 -13.14 -2.69 -15.13
CA GLU A 199 -13.33 -1.35 -15.69
C GLU A 199 -13.16 -1.31 -17.20
N PHE A 200 -12.38 -2.24 -17.76
CA PHE A 200 -12.07 -2.35 -19.19
C PHE A 200 -12.94 -3.37 -19.94
N ALA A 201 -13.94 -3.98 -19.30
CA ALA A 201 -14.80 -4.97 -19.95
C ALA A 201 -15.52 -4.38 -21.17
N ASP A 202 -16.03 -3.16 -21.05
CA ASP A 202 -16.71 -2.46 -22.15
C ASP A 202 -15.73 -1.96 -23.24
N HIS A 203 -14.41 -1.96 -22.98
CA HIS A 203 -13.36 -1.62 -23.94
C HIS A 203 -12.91 -2.83 -24.77
N GLN A 204 -13.14 -4.07 -24.31
CA GLN A 204 -12.73 -5.30 -24.99
C GLN A 204 -13.22 -5.38 -26.45
N PRO A 205 -14.46 -5.01 -26.82
CA PRO A 205 -14.87 -5.01 -28.23
C PRO A 205 -14.04 -4.07 -29.11
N LEU A 206 -13.61 -2.92 -28.57
CA LEU A 206 -12.73 -1.98 -29.28
C LEU A 206 -11.31 -2.52 -29.43
N TYR A 207 -10.77 -3.13 -28.38
CA TYR A 207 -9.49 -3.83 -28.39
C TYR A 207 -9.45 -4.90 -29.51
N ASN A 208 -10.46 -5.76 -29.54
CA ASN A 208 -10.58 -6.80 -30.56
C ASN A 208 -10.72 -6.21 -31.98
N TRP A 209 -11.53 -5.14 -32.11
CA TRP A 209 -11.76 -4.48 -33.40
C TRP A 209 -10.44 -3.99 -34.03
N PHE A 210 -9.58 -3.33 -33.27
CA PHE A 210 -8.28 -2.88 -33.77
C PHE A 210 -7.40 -4.04 -34.22
N ILE A 211 -7.29 -5.09 -33.40
CA ILE A 211 -6.49 -6.28 -33.73
C ILE A 211 -6.98 -6.92 -35.05
N GLU A 212 -8.29 -7.09 -35.20
CA GLU A 212 -8.91 -7.68 -36.37
C GLU A 212 -8.72 -6.82 -37.61
N GLN A 213 -8.99 -5.49 -37.52
CA GLN A 213 -8.87 -4.60 -38.68
C GLN A 213 -7.41 -4.46 -39.16
N LEU A 214 -6.46 -4.55 -38.26
CA LEU A 214 -5.03 -4.50 -38.60
C LEU A 214 -4.48 -5.84 -39.04
N GLY A 215 -5.14 -6.96 -38.69
CA GLY A 215 -4.67 -8.32 -39.00
C GLY A 215 -3.38 -8.68 -38.25
N ILE A 216 -3.26 -8.24 -37.01
CA ILE A 216 -2.05 -8.41 -36.15
C ILE A 216 -2.23 -9.57 -35.18
N PHE A 217 -1.19 -9.86 -34.35
CA PHE A 217 -1.22 -10.98 -33.41
C PHE A 217 -2.44 -10.90 -32.46
N PRO A 218 -3.24 -11.98 -32.34
CA PRO A 218 -4.51 -11.96 -31.63
C PRO A 218 -4.32 -12.16 -30.12
N SER A 219 -3.81 -11.14 -29.43
CA SER A 219 -3.77 -11.09 -27.98
C SER A 219 -5.19 -11.16 -27.40
N LYS A 220 -5.37 -11.82 -26.27
CA LYS A 220 -6.68 -11.99 -25.64
C LYS A 220 -6.77 -11.19 -24.35
N GLN A 221 -7.67 -10.21 -24.30
CA GLN A 221 -7.98 -9.48 -23.08
C GLN A 221 -8.84 -10.32 -22.14
N ILE A 222 -8.51 -10.31 -20.84
CA ILE A 222 -9.21 -11.04 -19.78
C ILE A 222 -9.34 -10.11 -18.59
N GLU A 223 -10.57 -9.96 -18.06
CA GLU A 223 -10.87 -9.06 -16.99
C GLU A 223 -11.02 -9.80 -15.65
N PHE A 224 -10.58 -9.12 -14.58
CA PHE A 224 -10.74 -9.56 -13.19
C PHE A 224 -11.18 -8.40 -12.28
N ASP A 225 -11.66 -8.72 -11.08
CA ASP A 225 -12.18 -7.76 -10.14
C ASP A 225 -11.09 -6.84 -9.57
N ARG A 226 -11.46 -5.58 -9.36
CA ARG A 226 -10.63 -4.61 -8.67
C ARG A 226 -10.59 -4.88 -7.16
N LEU A 227 -9.40 -4.88 -6.56
CA LEU A 227 -9.26 -4.92 -5.11
C LEU A 227 -9.65 -3.57 -4.50
N SER A 228 -10.64 -3.60 -3.62
CA SER A 228 -11.02 -2.48 -2.74
C SER A 228 -10.94 -2.92 -1.28
N LEU A 229 -10.47 -2.03 -0.40
CA LEU A 229 -10.36 -2.31 1.03
C LEU A 229 -11.24 -1.35 1.83
N THR A 230 -11.81 -1.85 2.93
CA THR A 230 -12.48 -0.97 3.92
C THR A 230 -11.49 0.04 4.48
N TYR A 231 -11.97 1.24 4.85
CA TYR A 231 -11.19 2.35 5.42
C TYR A 231 -10.05 2.87 4.53
N THR A 232 -10.03 2.51 3.23
CA THR A 232 -8.89 2.75 2.35
C THR A 232 -9.31 3.47 1.07
N MET A 233 -8.61 4.56 0.74
CA MET A 233 -8.77 5.27 -0.53
C MET A 233 -7.90 4.62 -1.60
N MET A 234 -8.53 4.15 -2.71
CA MET A 234 -7.84 3.45 -3.80
C MET A 234 -7.72 4.30 -5.08
N SER A 235 -8.22 5.53 -5.09
CA SER A 235 -8.14 6.42 -6.25
C SER A 235 -6.81 7.18 -6.29
N LYS A 236 -5.96 6.96 -7.31
CA LYS A 236 -4.69 7.69 -7.50
C LYS A 236 -4.86 9.21 -7.43
N ARG A 237 -5.90 9.75 -8.10
CA ARG A 237 -6.18 11.19 -8.07
C ARG A 237 -6.41 11.72 -6.65
N LYS A 238 -7.19 10.98 -5.84
CA LYS A 238 -7.47 11.38 -4.45
C LYS A 238 -6.26 11.18 -3.54
N LEU A 239 -5.46 10.14 -3.78
CA LEU A 239 -4.20 9.93 -3.05
C LEU A 239 -3.20 11.05 -3.36
N ARG A 240 -3.09 11.47 -4.63
CA ARG A 240 -2.29 12.63 -5.03
C ARG A 240 -2.76 13.91 -4.33
N GLN A 241 -4.08 14.14 -4.29
CA GLN A 241 -4.65 15.30 -3.57
C GLN A 241 -4.22 15.32 -2.10
N LEU A 242 -4.18 14.17 -1.40
CA LEU A 242 -3.73 14.11 0.00
C LEU A 242 -2.25 14.51 0.15
N VAL A 243 -1.41 14.15 -0.82
CA VAL A 243 0.01 14.52 -0.85
C VAL A 243 0.16 16.01 -1.16
N ASP A 244 -0.49 16.50 -2.20
CA ASP A 244 -0.41 17.89 -2.65
C ASP A 244 -0.94 18.88 -1.58
N GLU A 245 -1.99 18.49 -0.83
CA GLU A 245 -2.55 19.27 0.28
C GLU A 245 -1.79 19.10 1.62
N GLY A 246 -0.74 18.29 1.67
CA GLY A 246 0.04 18.06 2.89
C GLY A 246 -0.75 17.33 4.00
N ARG A 247 -1.79 16.56 3.66
CA ARG A 247 -2.56 15.73 4.62
C ARG A 247 -1.77 14.51 5.08
N VAL A 248 -0.83 14.09 4.26
CA VAL A 248 0.14 13.01 4.51
C VAL A 248 1.55 13.50 4.17
N ASN A 249 2.58 12.81 4.67
CA ASN A 249 3.99 13.21 4.52
C ASN A 249 4.62 12.73 3.20
N GLY A 250 3.85 12.54 2.15
CA GLY A 250 4.31 12.07 0.85
C GLY A 250 3.73 10.70 0.49
N TRP A 251 4.17 10.17 -0.66
CA TRP A 251 3.69 8.92 -1.20
C TRP A 251 4.07 7.68 -0.37
N ASP A 252 5.14 7.78 0.41
CA ASP A 252 5.64 6.74 1.32
C ASP A 252 5.13 6.88 2.76
N ASP A 253 4.17 7.76 3.02
CA ASP A 253 3.55 7.88 4.35
C ASP A 253 2.98 6.52 4.78
N PRO A 254 3.33 6.02 5.99
CA PRO A 254 2.86 4.72 6.48
C PRO A 254 1.34 4.56 6.61
N ARG A 255 0.56 5.63 6.50
CA ARG A 255 -0.90 5.62 6.47
C ARG A 255 -1.48 5.43 5.07
N MET A 256 -0.66 5.60 4.04
CA MET A 256 -1.07 5.47 2.64
C MET A 256 -1.14 4.00 2.22
N PRO A 257 -2.09 3.63 1.33
CA PRO A 257 -2.19 2.28 0.79
C PRO A 257 -1.18 2.00 -0.34
N THR A 258 -0.22 2.89 -0.55
CA THR A 258 0.87 2.72 -1.51
C THR A 258 1.81 1.61 -1.07
N LEU A 259 2.41 0.90 -2.01
CA LEU A 259 3.38 -0.15 -1.68
C LEU A 259 4.60 0.42 -0.95
N SER A 260 5.04 1.63 -1.32
CA SER A 260 6.10 2.36 -0.63
C SER A 260 5.73 2.69 0.82
N GLY A 261 4.50 3.18 1.07
CA GLY A 261 4.01 3.45 2.43
C GLY A 261 3.86 2.19 3.28
N MET A 262 3.32 1.12 2.70
CA MET A 262 3.20 -0.18 3.37
C MET A 262 4.57 -0.77 3.72
N ARG A 263 5.54 -0.70 2.79
CA ARG A 263 6.94 -1.12 3.02
C ARG A 263 7.58 -0.32 4.16
N ARG A 264 7.43 1.00 4.16
CA ARG A 264 7.92 1.88 5.23
C ARG A 264 7.26 1.59 6.57
N ARG A 265 5.97 1.26 6.58
CA ARG A 265 5.24 0.82 7.78
C ARG A 265 5.73 -0.53 8.31
N GLY A 266 6.39 -1.34 7.49
CA GLY A 266 6.97 -2.62 7.87
C GLY A 266 6.24 -3.85 7.35
N TYR A 267 5.29 -3.69 6.43
CA TYR A 267 4.67 -4.81 5.72
C TYR A 267 5.73 -5.58 4.93
N THR A 268 5.52 -6.87 4.76
CA THR A 268 6.40 -7.74 4.00
C THR A 268 5.80 -8.08 2.65
N PRO A 269 6.60 -8.31 1.61
CA PRO A 269 6.08 -8.71 0.32
C PRO A 269 5.36 -10.06 0.39
N GLU A 270 5.83 -10.99 1.25
CA GLU A 270 5.19 -12.29 1.47
C GLU A 270 3.79 -12.14 2.05
N ALA A 271 3.61 -11.26 3.04
CA ALA A 271 2.29 -11.00 3.63
C ALA A 271 1.32 -10.44 2.59
N ILE A 272 1.78 -9.53 1.73
CA ILE A 272 0.95 -8.96 0.66
C ILE A 272 0.58 -10.03 -0.37
N ARG A 273 1.54 -10.86 -0.83
CA ARG A 273 1.25 -11.95 -1.77
C ARG A 273 0.26 -12.94 -1.18
N ASN A 274 0.46 -13.37 0.06
CA ASN A 274 -0.44 -14.31 0.74
C ASN A 274 -1.85 -13.73 0.90
N PHE A 275 -1.96 -12.45 1.25
CA PHE A 275 -3.22 -11.74 1.32
C PHE A 275 -3.93 -11.71 -0.04
N VAL A 276 -3.22 -11.32 -1.11
CA VAL A 276 -3.78 -11.24 -2.46
C VAL A 276 -4.27 -12.62 -2.93
N THR A 277 -3.47 -13.68 -2.69
CA THR A 277 -3.84 -15.05 -3.01
C THR A 277 -5.11 -15.48 -2.26
N ALA A 278 -5.21 -15.16 -0.98
CA ALA A 278 -6.39 -15.50 -0.17
C ALA A 278 -7.63 -14.68 -0.54
N ALA A 279 -7.46 -13.41 -0.94
CA ALA A 279 -8.55 -12.58 -1.45
C ALA A 279 -9.10 -13.13 -2.78
N GLY A 280 -8.24 -13.80 -3.56
CA GLY A 280 -8.62 -14.48 -4.80
C GLY A 280 -8.99 -13.53 -5.94
N VAL A 281 -9.59 -14.11 -6.98
CA VAL A 281 -10.03 -13.42 -8.20
C VAL A 281 -11.52 -13.71 -8.44
N SER A 282 -12.27 -12.66 -8.79
CA SER A 282 -13.71 -12.74 -9.04
C SER A 282 -14.07 -12.07 -10.37
N ARG A 283 -15.30 -12.32 -10.84
CA ARG A 283 -15.91 -11.60 -11.97
C ARG A 283 -16.81 -10.45 -11.51
N THR A 284 -16.85 -10.18 -10.22
CA THR A 284 -17.65 -9.08 -9.64
C THR A 284 -16.80 -8.31 -8.63
N ASN A 285 -16.83 -6.98 -8.71
CA ASN A 285 -16.13 -6.15 -7.75
C ASN A 285 -16.68 -6.34 -6.34
N GLY A 286 -15.79 -6.51 -5.38
CA GLY A 286 -16.10 -6.64 -3.96
C GLY A 286 -15.23 -5.74 -3.10
N ILE A 287 -15.58 -5.64 -1.83
CA ILE A 287 -14.78 -4.93 -0.82
C ILE A 287 -14.22 -5.98 0.14
N VAL A 288 -12.93 -5.96 0.36
CA VAL A 288 -12.23 -6.84 1.30
C VAL A 288 -11.95 -6.06 2.58
N GLU A 289 -12.11 -6.72 3.72
CA GLU A 289 -11.82 -6.12 5.01
C GLU A 289 -10.31 -5.84 5.18
N LEU A 290 -9.95 -4.62 5.58
CA LEU A 290 -8.56 -4.26 5.90
C LEU A 290 -7.99 -5.17 7.00
N ALA A 291 -8.84 -5.64 7.93
CA ALA A 291 -8.46 -6.59 8.97
C ALA A 291 -7.89 -7.89 8.43
N MET A 292 -8.32 -8.34 7.24
CA MET A 292 -7.77 -9.52 6.57
C MET A 292 -6.32 -9.28 6.13
N LEU A 293 -6.01 -8.14 5.52
CA LEU A 293 -4.64 -7.79 5.17
C LEU A 293 -3.74 -7.74 6.41
N GLU A 294 -4.22 -7.10 7.48
CA GLU A 294 -3.48 -7.03 8.75
C GLU A 294 -3.27 -8.41 9.39
N HIS A 295 -4.20 -9.35 9.21
CA HIS A 295 -4.06 -10.74 9.66
C HIS A 295 -2.85 -11.40 8.98
N PHE A 296 -2.74 -11.34 7.65
CA PHE A 296 -1.60 -11.91 6.92
C PHE A 296 -0.27 -11.26 7.29
N VAL A 297 -0.27 -9.95 7.57
CA VAL A 297 0.92 -9.25 8.09
C VAL A 297 1.32 -9.79 9.46
N ARG A 298 0.35 -10.02 10.38
CA ARG A 298 0.64 -10.61 11.71
C ARG A 298 1.18 -12.02 11.60
N GLU A 299 0.58 -12.85 10.76
CA GLU A 299 1.02 -14.24 10.58
C GLU A 299 2.47 -14.32 10.08
N ASP A 300 2.81 -13.49 9.07
CA ASP A 300 4.17 -13.45 8.55
C ASP A 300 5.17 -12.93 9.59
N LEU A 301 4.85 -11.80 10.24
CA LEU A 301 5.71 -11.20 11.25
C LEU A 301 5.84 -12.07 12.50
N ASN A 302 4.82 -12.85 12.86
CA ASN A 302 4.92 -13.79 13.98
C ASN A 302 6.00 -14.85 13.78
N LYS A 303 6.19 -15.31 12.55
CA LYS A 303 7.20 -16.31 12.21
C LYS A 303 8.62 -15.76 12.23
N ARG A 304 8.82 -14.53 11.76
CA ARG A 304 10.15 -13.97 11.47
C ARG A 304 10.66 -12.89 12.41
N SER A 305 9.78 -12.21 13.16
CA SER A 305 10.20 -11.08 14.00
C SER A 305 10.77 -11.53 15.32
N LEU A 306 11.91 -10.95 15.69
CA LEU A 306 12.47 -11.13 17.03
C LEU A 306 11.59 -10.42 18.07
N ARG A 307 11.37 -11.10 19.22
CA ARG A 307 10.65 -10.52 20.36
C ARG A 307 11.60 -9.65 21.16
N VAL A 308 11.19 -8.46 21.48
CA VAL A 308 11.98 -7.50 22.27
C VAL A 308 11.08 -6.79 23.27
N MET A 309 11.64 -6.27 24.34
CA MET A 309 10.91 -5.47 25.31
C MET A 309 11.08 -3.98 25.03
N ALA A 310 9.98 -3.27 24.98
CA ALA A 310 9.90 -1.82 24.79
C ALA A 310 8.75 -1.28 25.64
N VAL A 311 8.97 -0.14 26.29
CA VAL A 311 7.98 0.57 27.10
C VAL A 311 7.68 1.87 26.41
N LEU A 312 6.46 2.04 25.94
CA LEU A 312 6.05 3.21 25.14
C LEU A 312 5.73 4.42 26.04
N ARG A 313 5.01 4.17 27.12
CA ARG A 313 4.65 5.20 28.12
C ARG A 313 5.25 4.82 29.47
N PRO A 314 6.50 5.22 29.74
CA PRO A 314 7.27 4.72 30.86
C PRO A 314 6.74 5.24 32.20
N LEU A 315 6.52 4.31 33.14
CA LEU A 315 6.35 4.55 34.56
C LEU A 315 7.55 3.94 35.28
N LYS A 316 8.21 4.72 36.10
CA LYS A 316 9.38 4.30 36.88
C LYS A 316 8.98 3.35 37.99
N VAL A 317 9.72 2.26 38.14
CA VAL A 317 9.60 1.28 39.25
C VAL A 317 10.94 1.19 39.95
N VAL A 318 10.94 1.34 41.28
CA VAL A 318 12.11 1.15 42.14
C VAL A 318 11.92 -0.13 42.96
N ILE A 319 12.87 -1.05 42.87
CA ILE A 319 12.86 -2.30 43.66
C ILE A 319 13.66 -2.10 44.91
N ASP A 320 13.00 -1.81 46.05
CA ASP A 320 13.64 -1.34 47.29
C ASP A 320 14.61 -2.32 47.88
N ASN A 321 14.32 -3.61 47.82
CA ASN A 321 15.18 -4.68 48.36
C ASN A 321 16.14 -5.29 47.32
N TYR A 322 16.31 -4.68 46.09
CA TYR A 322 17.34 -5.09 45.16
C TYR A 322 18.63 -4.32 45.43
N PRO A 323 19.79 -5.00 45.45
CA PRO A 323 21.06 -4.35 45.79
C PRO A 323 21.43 -3.19 44.87
N ASP A 324 21.91 -2.11 45.44
CA ASP A 324 22.39 -0.95 44.69
C ASP A 324 23.57 -1.33 43.79
N GLY A 325 23.55 -0.80 42.56
CA GLY A 325 24.62 -1.03 41.59
C GLY A 325 24.68 -2.44 40.99
N GLN A 326 23.87 -3.37 41.49
CA GLN A 326 23.83 -4.72 40.91
C GLN A 326 23.09 -4.71 39.57
N VAL A 327 23.70 -5.39 38.60
CA VAL A 327 23.09 -5.67 37.29
C VAL A 327 23.18 -7.15 37.02
N GLU A 328 22.05 -7.76 36.69
CA GLU A 328 21.99 -9.17 36.28
C GLU A 328 21.55 -9.26 34.83
N GLU A 329 22.08 -10.26 34.13
CA GLU A 329 21.63 -10.58 32.78
C GLU A 329 20.54 -11.66 32.82
N MET A 330 19.37 -11.35 32.26
CA MET A 330 18.25 -12.28 32.09
C MET A 330 18.26 -12.88 30.69
N ASP A 331 18.04 -14.20 30.60
CA ASP A 331 17.89 -14.88 29.32
C ASP A 331 16.47 -14.65 28.76
N ALA A 332 16.42 -14.04 27.58
CA ALA A 332 15.15 -13.76 26.88
C ALA A 332 15.12 -14.47 25.54
N VAL A 333 14.01 -15.17 25.24
CA VAL A 333 13.82 -15.89 23.99
C VAL A 333 13.61 -14.89 22.86
N ASN A 334 14.37 -15.05 21.77
CA ASN A 334 14.27 -14.16 20.60
C ASN A 334 13.02 -14.43 19.76
N ASN A 335 12.70 -15.69 19.51
CA ASN A 335 11.46 -16.06 18.83
C ASN A 335 10.98 -17.45 19.32
N PRO A 336 9.81 -17.56 19.99
CA PRO A 336 9.31 -18.85 20.45
C PRO A 336 8.81 -19.77 19.30
N GLU A 337 8.56 -19.21 18.11
CA GLU A 337 8.18 -19.97 16.91
C GLU A 337 9.38 -20.51 16.13
N ASP A 338 10.59 -19.98 16.43
CA ASP A 338 11.85 -20.35 15.78
C ASP A 338 12.96 -20.54 16.83
N ALA A 339 13.20 -21.78 17.21
CA ALA A 339 14.24 -22.12 18.18
C ALA A 339 15.66 -21.73 17.69
N SER A 340 15.89 -21.64 16.36
CA SER A 340 17.18 -21.25 15.79
C SER A 340 17.52 -19.79 16.02
N ALA A 341 16.52 -18.94 16.29
CA ALA A 341 16.71 -17.55 16.66
C ALA A 341 17.42 -17.37 18.02
N GLY A 342 17.46 -18.41 18.86
CA GLY A 342 18.18 -18.43 20.13
C GLY A 342 17.63 -17.48 21.18
N THR A 343 18.54 -17.05 22.07
CA THR A 343 18.22 -16.14 23.19
C THR A 343 19.14 -14.93 23.19
N ARG A 344 18.76 -13.89 23.90
CA ARG A 344 19.55 -12.69 24.17
C ARG A 344 19.62 -12.41 25.66
N LYS A 345 20.60 -11.61 26.08
CA LYS A 345 20.74 -11.12 27.44
C LYS A 345 20.06 -9.76 27.59
N VAL A 346 19.19 -9.62 28.58
CA VAL A 346 18.52 -8.38 28.95
C VAL A 346 18.96 -7.97 30.33
N PRO A 347 19.56 -6.77 30.53
CA PRO A 347 20.03 -6.32 31.83
C PRO A 347 18.85 -6.02 32.78
N PHE A 348 18.93 -6.54 33.99
CA PHE A 348 18.01 -6.26 35.09
C PHE A 348 18.72 -5.45 36.16
N SER A 349 18.09 -4.38 36.64
CA SER A 349 18.64 -3.47 37.64
C SER A 349 17.57 -3.04 38.65
N ARG A 350 17.99 -2.34 39.72
CA ARG A 350 17.09 -1.85 40.77
C ARG A 350 15.98 -0.96 40.25
N VAL A 351 16.28 -0.14 39.24
CA VAL A 351 15.31 0.81 38.65
C VAL A 351 14.91 0.33 37.26
N LEU A 352 13.62 0.22 37.05
CA LEU A 352 13.01 -0.27 35.79
C LEU A 352 11.98 0.75 35.27
N TYR A 353 11.63 0.62 34.00
CA TYR A 353 10.42 1.21 33.43
C TYR A 353 9.43 0.11 33.09
N ILE A 354 8.15 0.36 33.34
CA ILE A 354 7.00 -0.44 32.89
C ILE A 354 5.99 0.47 32.17
N GLU A 355 5.00 -0.09 31.49
CA GLU A 355 3.93 0.73 30.92
C GLU A 355 3.08 1.38 32.03
N GLN A 356 2.69 2.66 31.86
CA GLN A 356 1.79 3.35 32.77
C GLN A 356 0.49 2.57 32.99
N ASP A 357 -0.05 1.95 31.93
CA ASP A 357 -1.27 1.15 32.01
C ASP A 357 -1.10 -0.17 32.78
N ASP A 358 0.14 -0.60 33.03
CA ASP A 358 0.42 -1.81 33.81
C ASP A 358 0.32 -1.58 35.34
N PHE A 359 0.15 -0.34 35.79
CA PHE A 359 -0.08 -0.01 37.19
C PHE A 359 -1.39 0.76 37.40
N ARG A 360 -2.12 0.41 38.46
CA ARG A 360 -3.25 1.19 38.97
C ARG A 360 -3.26 1.16 40.50
N GLU A 361 -3.40 2.34 41.13
CA GLU A 361 -3.51 2.47 42.57
C GLU A 361 -4.84 1.88 43.07
N ASP A 362 -5.93 2.28 42.43
CA ASP A 362 -7.29 1.78 42.64
C ASP A 362 -7.76 0.94 41.45
N PRO A 363 -7.46 -0.36 41.41
CA PRO A 363 -7.77 -1.21 40.28
C PRO A 363 -9.26 -1.57 40.21
N PRO A 364 -9.91 -1.44 39.05
CA PRO A 364 -11.29 -1.90 38.88
C PRO A 364 -11.37 -3.44 38.94
N LYS A 365 -12.57 -3.96 39.16
CA LYS A 365 -12.83 -5.41 39.11
C LYS A 365 -12.38 -5.99 37.76
N GLY A 366 -11.55 -7.05 37.82
CA GLY A 366 -11.03 -7.68 36.61
C GLY A 366 -9.67 -7.14 36.14
N TYR A 367 -9.11 -6.13 36.78
CA TYR A 367 -7.74 -5.70 36.55
C TYR A 367 -6.77 -6.62 37.29
N PHE A 368 -5.86 -7.28 36.57
CA PHE A 368 -4.94 -8.28 37.13
C PHE A 368 -3.47 -7.86 37.05
N ARG A 369 -3.16 -6.64 36.58
CA ARG A 369 -1.81 -6.11 36.50
C ARG A 369 -1.35 -5.57 37.86
N LEU A 370 -0.24 -4.83 37.91
CA LEU A 370 0.35 -4.32 39.13
C LEU A 370 -0.58 -3.33 39.85
N SER A 371 -0.73 -3.49 41.16
CA SER A 371 -1.43 -2.59 42.06
C SER A 371 -0.88 -2.76 43.48
N LEU A 372 -1.19 -1.81 44.38
CA LEU A 372 -0.70 -1.88 45.76
C LEU A 372 -1.05 -3.25 46.40
N GLY A 373 -0.04 -3.90 47.00
CA GLY A 373 -0.14 -5.21 47.62
C GLY A 373 -0.29 -6.40 46.66
N ARG A 374 -0.35 -6.16 45.35
CA ARG A 374 -0.50 -7.24 44.34
C ARG A 374 0.83 -7.60 43.73
N GLU A 375 1.04 -8.91 43.60
CA GLU A 375 2.22 -9.50 42.97
C GLU A 375 1.99 -9.76 41.48
N VAL A 376 2.98 -9.44 40.63
CA VAL A 376 3.01 -9.73 39.19
C VAL A 376 4.37 -10.30 38.81
N ARG A 377 4.41 -10.99 37.66
CA ARG A 377 5.66 -11.47 37.06
C ARG A 377 6.23 -10.40 36.13
N LEU A 378 7.49 -10.07 36.29
CA LEU A 378 8.28 -9.40 35.26
C LEU A 378 8.76 -10.44 34.23
N ARG A 379 8.50 -10.17 32.96
CA ARG A 379 8.86 -11.09 31.87
C ARG A 379 10.34 -11.44 31.92
N TYR A 380 10.68 -12.73 31.93
CA TYR A 380 12.05 -13.25 32.10
C TYR A 380 12.76 -12.92 33.44
N GLY A 381 12.16 -12.08 34.26
CA GLY A 381 12.72 -11.56 35.52
C GLY A 381 12.16 -12.24 36.76
N TYR A 382 11.74 -11.45 37.71
CA TYR A 382 11.27 -11.84 39.03
C TYR A 382 9.78 -11.54 39.24
N PHE A 383 9.22 -12.05 40.30
CA PHE A 383 7.96 -11.54 40.84
C PHE A 383 8.23 -10.26 41.63
N ILE A 384 7.38 -9.25 41.44
CA ILE A 384 7.42 -8.00 42.21
C ILE A 384 6.05 -7.70 42.82
N THR A 385 6.07 -7.06 43.99
CA THR A 385 4.88 -6.60 44.69
C THR A 385 4.98 -5.11 44.94
N ALA A 386 3.99 -4.33 44.51
CA ALA A 386 3.95 -2.87 44.78
C ALA A 386 3.63 -2.59 46.24
N LYS A 387 4.39 -1.67 46.82
CA LYS A 387 4.28 -1.26 48.26
C LYS A 387 3.75 0.16 48.42
N SER A 388 4.27 1.10 47.62
CA SER A 388 3.89 2.53 47.71
C SER A 388 4.09 3.21 46.37
N VAL A 389 3.57 4.43 46.26
CA VAL A 389 3.72 5.28 45.07
C VAL A 389 4.26 6.64 45.44
N VAL A 390 4.96 7.27 44.51
CA VAL A 390 5.32 8.69 44.57
C VAL A 390 4.49 9.43 43.53
N LYS A 391 3.89 10.57 43.95
CA LYS A 391 3.08 11.43 43.08
C LYS A 391 3.77 12.79 42.92
N ASN A 392 3.58 13.40 41.76
CA ASN A 392 4.01 14.75 41.50
C ASN A 392 2.98 15.76 42.09
N ASP A 393 3.25 17.06 41.94
CA ASP A 393 2.40 18.15 42.44
C ASP A 393 0.98 18.17 41.82
N ARG A 394 0.79 17.45 40.71
CA ARG A 394 -0.51 17.29 40.04
C ARG A 394 -1.28 16.04 40.49
N GLY A 395 -0.71 15.28 41.43
CA GLY A 395 -1.28 14.02 41.90
C GLY A 395 -1.10 12.83 40.93
N GLU A 396 -0.30 12.98 39.88
CA GLU A 396 0.00 11.91 38.95
C GLU A 396 1.10 11.01 39.52
N ILE A 397 0.94 9.70 39.35
CA ILE A 397 1.93 8.70 39.79
C ILE A 397 3.13 8.76 38.87
N VAL A 398 4.31 9.04 39.42
CA VAL A 398 5.58 9.14 38.69
C VAL A 398 6.54 8.02 39.02
N GLU A 399 6.36 7.34 40.15
CA GLU A 399 7.21 6.26 40.61
C GLU A 399 6.41 5.27 41.47
N VAL A 400 6.70 3.97 41.33
CA VAL A 400 6.14 2.88 42.12
C VAL A 400 7.28 2.16 42.84
N HIS A 401 7.17 2.05 44.16
CA HIS A 401 8.09 1.27 44.97
C HIS A 401 7.61 -0.16 45.12
N CYS A 402 8.49 -1.11 44.80
CA CYS A 402 8.19 -2.53 44.83
C CYS A 402 9.24 -3.30 45.63
N THR A 403 8.86 -4.48 46.09
CA THR A 403 9.81 -5.52 46.51
C THR A 403 9.81 -6.64 45.51
N TYR A 404 10.96 -7.30 45.30
CA TYR A 404 11.04 -8.50 44.49
C TYR A 404 11.28 -9.74 45.39
N ASP A 405 10.89 -10.93 44.86
CA ASP A 405 11.20 -12.22 45.46
C ASP A 405 12.40 -12.84 44.73
N PRO A 406 13.59 -12.92 45.39
CA PRO A 406 14.80 -13.47 44.77
C PRO A 406 14.66 -14.92 44.32
N ALA A 407 13.79 -15.71 44.98
CA ALA A 407 13.57 -17.11 44.65
C ALA A 407 12.85 -17.33 43.32
N THR A 408 12.30 -16.29 42.71
CA THR A 408 11.46 -16.36 41.47
C THR A 408 12.24 -16.01 40.22
N ARG A 409 13.56 -16.07 40.21
CA ARG A 409 14.39 -15.76 39.04
C ARG A 409 13.95 -16.59 37.83
N GLY A 410 13.79 -15.93 36.68
CA GLY A 410 13.26 -16.55 35.47
C GLY A 410 11.73 -16.69 35.44
N GLY A 411 11.07 -16.23 36.52
CA GLY A 411 9.61 -16.07 36.52
C GLY A 411 8.79 -17.25 36.99
N ASN A 412 9.38 -18.20 37.76
CA ASN A 412 8.67 -19.28 38.44
C ASN A 412 8.91 -19.22 39.94
N ALA A 413 7.85 -19.43 40.71
CA ALA A 413 7.96 -19.49 42.18
C ALA A 413 8.21 -20.93 42.64
N PRO A 414 9.24 -21.19 43.50
CA PRO A 414 9.57 -22.53 44.01
C PRO A 414 8.43 -23.16 44.83
N ASP A 415 7.59 -22.34 45.46
CA ASP A 415 6.40 -22.76 46.22
C ASP A 415 5.18 -23.09 45.35
N GLY A 416 5.33 -22.97 44.02
CA GLY A 416 4.28 -23.29 43.05
C GLY A 416 3.16 -22.25 42.95
N ARG A 417 3.26 -21.10 43.67
CA ARG A 417 2.25 -20.04 43.54
C ARG A 417 2.25 -19.44 42.14
N LYS A 418 1.06 -19.10 41.65
CA LYS A 418 0.86 -18.54 40.32
C LYS A 418 0.37 -17.11 40.40
N VAL A 419 1.03 -16.21 39.66
CA VAL A 419 0.55 -14.84 39.44
C VAL A 419 -0.33 -14.77 38.18
N LYS A 420 -1.33 -13.91 38.22
CA LYS A 420 -2.31 -13.80 37.13
C LYS A 420 -1.82 -12.99 35.92
N SER A 421 -0.72 -12.20 36.09
CA SER A 421 -0.25 -11.31 35.05
C SER A 421 1.27 -11.32 34.92
N THR A 422 1.72 -11.24 33.67
CA THR A 422 3.12 -10.97 33.32
C THR A 422 3.17 -9.63 32.60
N ILE A 423 4.06 -8.73 33.04
CA ILE A 423 4.31 -7.44 32.44
C ILE A 423 5.72 -7.38 31.87
N HIS A 424 5.92 -6.59 30.82
CA HIS A 424 7.25 -6.32 30.26
C HIS A 424 7.86 -5.08 30.92
N TRP A 425 9.15 -4.94 30.78
CA TRP A 425 9.92 -3.91 31.45
C TRP A 425 11.24 -3.64 30.69
N VAL A 426 11.89 -2.53 31.01
CA VAL A 426 13.27 -2.25 30.60
C VAL A 426 14.06 -1.66 31.77
N SER A 427 15.36 -1.98 31.87
CA SER A 427 16.24 -1.40 32.88
C SER A 427 16.45 0.08 32.62
N ALA A 428 16.20 0.94 33.61
CA ALA A 428 16.30 2.38 33.43
C ALA A 428 17.74 2.83 33.10
N ALA A 429 18.75 2.19 33.69
CA ALA A 429 20.16 2.52 33.47
C ALA A 429 20.66 2.11 32.06
N HIS A 430 19.98 1.21 31.39
CA HIS A 430 20.42 0.62 30.11
C HIS A 430 19.43 0.90 28.95
N ALA A 431 18.32 1.57 29.23
CA ALA A 431 17.29 1.83 28.23
C ALA A 431 17.79 2.75 27.12
N VAL A 432 17.35 2.46 25.91
CA VAL A 432 17.57 3.30 24.72
C VAL A 432 16.33 4.16 24.49
N ASP A 433 16.53 5.47 24.38
CA ASP A 433 15.45 6.41 24.04
C ASP A 433 15.06 6.28 22.57
N ALA A 434 13.75 6.30 22.31
CA ALA A 434 13.24 6.16 20.94
C ALA A 434 11.97 7.01 20.71
N GLU A 435 11.77 7.37 19.44
CA GLU A 435 10.47 7.80 18.95
C GLU A 435 9.69 6.58 18.43
N VAL A 436 8.43 6.49 18.81
CA VAL A 436 7.53 5.44 18.31
C VAL A 436 6.30 6.08 17.71
N ARG A 437 5.97 5.70 16.48
CA ARG A 437 4.81 6.19 15.73
C ARG A 437 3.75 5.10 15.67
N ILE A 438 2.59 5.41 16.21
CA ILE A 438 1.42 4.54 16.20
C ILE A 438 0.48 5.03 15.10
N TYR A 439 0.14 4.14 14.17
CA TYR A 439 -0.75 4.45 13.06
C TYR A 439 -2.09 3.76 13.25
N GLU A 440 -3.15 4.52 13.07
CA GLU A 440 -4.52 4.06 12.92
C GLU A 440 -4.99 4.23 11.47
N ASN A 441 -6.24 3.85 11.15
CA ASN A 441 -6.78 4.04 9.82
C ASN A 441 -6.77 5.53 9.43
N LEU A 442 -6.33 5.82 8.20
CA LEU A 442 -6.30 7.19 7.68
C LEU A 442 -7.71 7.79 7.56
N PHE A 443 -8.70 6.94 7.33
CA PHE A 443 -10.10 7.33 7.23
C PHE A 443 -10.93 6.72 8.37
N SER A 444 -11.91 7.47 8.85
CA SER A 444 -12.81 7.07 9.94
C SER A 444 -13.99 6.21 9.48
N LYS A 445 -14.35 6.26 8.16
CA LYS A 445 -15.45 5.49 7.57
C LYS A 445 -14.96 4.29 6.77
N GLU A 446 -15.72 3.21 6.77
CA GLU A 446 -15.43 2.01 5.98
C GLU A 446 -15.29 2.33 4.50
N ASN A 447 -16.20 3.15 3.96
CA ASN A 447 -16.07 3.70 2.62
C ASN A 447 -15.68 5.18 2.71
N PRO A 448 -14.42 5.54 2.43
CA PRO A 448 -13.97 6.92 2.49
C PRO A 448 -14.68 7.89 1.51
N ASN A 449 -15.36 7.34 0.49
CA ASN A 449 -16.09 8.14 -0.50
C ASN A 449 -17.51 8.51 -0.06
N GLU A 450 -18.03 7.90 1.02
CA GLU A 450 -19.34 8.23 1.55
C GLU A 450 -19.28 9.53 2.36
N VAL A 451 -19.64 10.60 1.72
CA VAL A 451 -19.69 11.96 2.28
C VAL A 451 -21.11 12.53 2.18
N GLU A 452 -21.41 13.50 3.02
CA GLU A 452 -22.65 14.28 2.91
C GLU A 452 -22.62 15.17 1.66
N GLU A 453 -23.78 15.56 1.20
CA GLU A 453 -23.91 16.43 0.02
C GLU A 453 -23.12 17.73 0.20
N GLY A 454 -22.27 18.04 -0.78
CA GLY A 454 -21.41 19.22 -0.76
C GLY A 454 -20.08 19.04 0.00
N GLN A 455 -19.82 17.88 0.60
CA GLN A 455 -18.54 17.59 1.23
C GLN A 455 -17.58 16.81 0.33
N GLU A 456 -16.29 16.98 0.55
CA GLU A 456 -15.25 16.19 -0.08
C GLU A 456 -14.86 14.97 0.78
N PHE A 457 -14.26 13.96 0.17
CA PHE A 457 -13.78 12.74 0.86
C PHE A 457 -12.82 13.03 2.02
N THR A 458 -12.13 14.17 2.00
CA THR A 458 -11.23 14.65 3.07
C THR A 458 -11.95 14.91 4.40
N ALA A 459 -13.27 15.10 4.39
CA ALA A 459 -14.08 15.20 5.61
C ALA A 459 -14.05 13.90 6.45
N ASN A 460 -13.78 12.76 5.81
CA ASN A 460 -13.68 11.47 6.47
C ASN A 460 -12.25 11.14 6.97
N LEU A 461 -11.29 12.06 6.85
CA LEU A 461 -9.96 11.85 7.41
C LEU A 461 -10.03 11.69 8.94
N ASN A 462 -9.29 10.71 9.45
CA ASN A 462 -9.17 10.48 10.88
C ASN A 462 -8.10 11.40 11.49
N PRO A 463 -8.46 12.39 12.31
CA PRO A 463 -7.50 13.32 12.93
C PRO A 463 -6.54 12.63 13.90
N LYS A 464 -6.87 11.41 14.34
CA LYS A 464 -6.06 10.57 15.22
C LYS A 464 -5.35 9.45 14.48
N SER A 465 -5.16 9.59 13.16
CA SER A 465 -4.51 8.56 12.32
C SER A 465 -3.04 8.33 12.64
N ILE A 466 -2.40 9.23 13.39
CA ILE A 466 -1.02 9.10 13.86
C ILE A 466 -0.90 9.62 15.30
N GLU A 467 -0.19 8.87 16.13
CA GLU A 467 0.30 9.31 17.43
C GLU A 467 1.82 9.17 17.48
N VAL A 468 2.53 10.22 17.90
CA VAL A 468 3.99 10.23 18.01
C VAL A 468 4.40 10.21 19.49
N ILE A 469 4.99 9.12 19.94
CA ILE A 469 5.50 8.91 21.30
C ILE A 469 7.02 9.15 21.27
N ARG A 470 7.48 10.20 21.97
CA ARG A 470 8.90 10.62 21.93
C ARG A 470 9.76 10.15 23.11
N GLN A 471 9.14 9.49 24.07
CA GLN A 471 9.80 9.11 25.33
C GLN A 471 9.81 7.60 25.57
N ALA A 472 9.64 6.81 24.51
CA ALA A 472 9.69 5.36 24.62
C ALA A 472 11.08 4.88 25.08
N LYS A 473 11.09 3.83 25.89
CA LYS A 473 12.29 3.20 26.44
C LYS A 473 12.40 1.78 25.91
N LEU A 474 13.48 1.51 25.21
CA LEU A 474 13.73 0.23 24.56
C LEU A 474 14.84 -0.54 25.28
N GLU A 475 14.81 -1.87 25.21
CA GLU A 475 15.95 -2.68 25.65
C GLU A 475 17.22 -2.41 24.82
N PRO A 476 18.43 -2.61 25.38
CA PRO A 476 19.69 -2.23 24.73
C PRO A 476 19.97 -2.90 23.39
N SER A 477 19.41 -4.08 23.13
CA SER A 477 19.58 -4.81 21.86
C SER A 477 19.11 -4.00 20.65
N LEU A 478 18.20 -3.04 20.86
CA LEU A 478 17.65 -2.18 19.81
C LEU A 478 18.49 -0.93 19.50
N ALA A 479 19.57 -0.67 20.25
CA ALA A 479 20.42 0.51 20.06
C ALA A 479 21.04 0.59 18.64
N LYS A 480 21.22 -0.55 17.99
CA LYS A 480 21.81 -0.68 16.65
C LYS A 480 20.85 -1.34 15.64
N ALA A 481 19.55 -1.25 15.89
CA ALA A 481 18.55 -1.79 15.00
C ALA A 481 18.65 -1.12 13.61
N ALA A 482 18.79 -1.93 12.56
CA ALA A 482 18.92 -1.43 11.20
C ALA A 482 17.57 -0.94 10.66
N VAL A 483 17.59 0.10 9.83
CA VAL A 483 16.42 0.59 9.10
C VAL A 483 15.74 -0.57 8.35
N GLY A 484 14.42 -0.64 8.43
CA GLY A 484 13.63 -1.74 7.89
C GLY A 484 13.62 -3.02 8.75
N GLY A 485 14.39 -3.06 9.84
CA GLY A 485 14.36 -4.15 10.83
C GLY A 485 12.98 -4.25 11.48
N ARG A 486 12.46 -5.47 11.63
CA ARG A 486 11.11 -5.75 12.14
C ARG A 486 11.19 -6.52 13.44
N TYR A 487 10.44 -6.05 14.44
CA TYR A 487 10.44 -6.59 15.80
C TYR A 487 9.02 -6.72 16.33
N GLN A 488 8.79 -7.72 17.16
CA GLN A 488 7.62 -7.73 18.02
C GLN A 488 7.99 -7.07 19.36
N PHE A 489 7.39 -5.91 19.64
CA PHE A 489 7.42 -5.38 21.00
C PHE A 489 6.44 -6.19 21.83
N GLU A 490 6.95 -6.97 22.77
CA GLU A 490 6.17 -7.93 23.53
C GLU A 490 4.94 -7.28 24.17
N ARG A 491 3.76 -7.90 24.00
CA ARG A 491 2.44 -7.42 24.43
C ARG A 491 1.89 -6.20 23.70
N LEU A 492 2.64 -5.53 22.82
CA LEU A 492 2.24 -4.27 22.19
C LEU A 492 1.88 -4.42 20.70
N GLY A 493 2.74 -5.05 19.92
CA GLY A 493 2.54 -5.16 18.48
C GLY A 493 3.80 -5.48 17.72
N TYR A 494 3.72 -5.35 16.40
CA TYR A 494 4.87 -5.44 15.51
C TYR A 494 5.29 -4.05 15.06
N PHE A 495 6.60 -3.83 15.03
CA PHE A 495 7.19 -2.53 14.76
C PHE A 495 8.34 -2.66 13.77
N CYS A 496 8.49 -1.64 12.93
CA CYS A 496 9.54 -1.53 11.92
C CYS A 496 10.40 -0.29 12.18
N VAL A 497 11.71 -0.42 12.03
CA VAL A 497 12.63 0.73 12.13
C VAL A 497 12.44 1.65 10.93
N ASP A 498 12.07 2.90 11.18
CA ASP A 498 11.78 3.90 10.15
C ASP A 498 13.06 4.47 9.51
N LEU A 499 12.91 4.96 8.27
CA LEU A 499 13.96 5.67 7.51
C LEU A 499 14.48 6.93 8.21
N ASP A 500 13.65 7.56 9.06
CA ASP A 500 14.01 8.77 9.82
C ASP A 500 14.95 8.48 10.99
N SER A 501 15.25 7.19 11.27
CA SER A 501 16.18 6.80 12.34
C SER A 501 17.57 7.37 12.11
N LYS A 502 18.18 7.84 13.20
CA LYS A 502 19.57 8.35 13.22
C LYS A 502 20.35 7.61 14.30
N PRO A 503 21.69 7.55 14.21
CA PRO A 503 22.52 6.98 15.26
C PRO A 503 22.14 7.56 16.64
N GLY A 504 21.80 6.69 17.60
CA GLY A 504 21.38 7.04 18.95
C GLY A 504 19.96 7.63 19.08
N LYS A 505 19.21 7.71 17.98
CA LYS A 505 17.81 8.21 17.94
C LYS A 505 16.97 7.33 17.01
N PRO A 506 16.70 6.09 17.38
CA PRO A 506 15.88 5.20 16.56
C PRO A 506 14.41 5.66 16.54
N VAL A 507 13.79 5.48 15.39
CA VAL A 507 12.37 5.74 15.16
C VAL A 507 11.70 4.43 14.75
N PHE A 508 10.59 4.09 15.36
CA PHE A 508 9.85 2.86 15.07
C PHE A 508 8.42 3.17 14.63
N ASN A 509 8.00 2.54 13.55
CA ASN A 509 6.62 2.55 13.07
C ASN A 509 5.88 1.31 13.57
N ARG A 510 4.71 1.47 14.19
CA ARG A 510 3.85 0.32 14.46
C ARG A 510 3.29 -0.21 13.14
N THR A 511 3.67 -1.43 12.79
CA THR A 511 3.17 -2.12 11.60
C THR A 511 1.73 -2.56 11.81
N VAL A 512 1.49 -3.43 12.80
CA VAL A 512 0.17 -3.89 13.24
C VAL A 512 0.13 -4.17 14.73
N ALA A 513 -1.05 -4.10 15.34
CA ALA A 513 -1.26 -4.49 16.73
C ALA A 513 -1.21 -6.03 16.87
N LEU A 514 -0.93 -6.54 18.08
CA LEU A 514 -0.98 -7.99 18.36
C LEU A 514 -2.37 -8.57 18.23
N LYS A 515 -3.41 -7.81 18.63
CA LYS A 515 -4.78 -8.30 18.62
C LYS A 515 -5.28 -8.46 17.19
N ASP A 516 -5.55 -9.70 16.83
CA ASP A 516 -6.19 -10.03 15.56
C ASP A 516 -7.71 -9.81 15.65
N THR A 517 -8.23 -8.94 14.78
CA THR A 517 -9.66 -8.65 14.65
C THR A 517 -10.33 -9.47 13.55
N TRP A 518 -9.54 -10.04 12.62
CA TRP A 518 -10.04 -10.81 11.49
C TRP A 518 -10.85 -12.03 11.91
N ALA A 519 -10.37 -12.80 12.88
CA ALA A 519 -11.08 -13.96 13.40
C ALA A 519 -12.50 -13.64 13.93
N LYS A 520 -12.80 -12.38 14.29
CA LYS A 520 -14.15 -11.95 14.65
C LYS A 520 -15.00 -11.64 13.43
N VAL A 521 -14.42 -11.06 12.40
CA VAL A 521 -15.09 -10.77 11.11
C VAL A 521 -15.44 -12.07 10.42
N GLU A 522 -14.49 -12.99 10.29
CA GLU A 522 -14.67 -14.32 9.69
C GLU A 522 -15.80 -15.12 10.35
N ARG A 523 -15.87 -15.13 11.68
CA ARG A 523 -16.98 -15.78 12.41
C ARG A 523 -18.34 -15.14 12.14
N LYS A 524 -18.40 -13.85 11.86
CA LYS A 524 -19.65 -13.17 11.50
C LYS A 524 -20.06 -13.51 10.07
N GLN A 525 -19.12 -13.59 9.14
CA GLN A 525 -19.35 -13.95 7.74
C GLN A 525 -19.74 -15.43 7.56
N GLY A 526 -19.16 -16.34 8.36
CA GLY A 526 -19.49 -17.78 8.33
C GLY A 526 -20.82 -18.15 9.02
N LYS A 527 -21.54 -17.17 9.61
CA LYS A 527 -22.85 -17.35 10.22
C LYS A 527 -24.01 -16.78 9.39
N SER A 528 -23.71 -16.20 8.25
CA SER A 528 -24.67 -15.78 7.23
C SER A 528 -24.66 -16.79 6.05
#